data_85c5ae6b4f9e5b7e5152ed30bd3e2e34
#
_entry.id   85c5ae6b4f9e5b7e5152ed30bd3e2e34
#
_cell.length_a   1.000
_cell.length_b   1.000
_cell.length_c   1.000
_cell.angle_alpha   90.00
_cell.angle_beta   90.00
_cell.angle_gamma   90.00
#
_symmetry.space_group_name_H-M   'P 1'
#
loop_
_entity.id
_entity.type
_entity.pdbx_description
1 polymer ?
#
loop_
_entity_poly.entity_id
_entity_poly.type
_entity_poly.pdbx_seq_one_letter_code
_entity_poly.pdbx_strand_id
1 'polypeptide(L)'
;MERRTVLGGAAASALIVQTVQRAAVGQPLMPTPRPGGGMGSKTAHAEGATVLITGANRGIGLGFVKVFLERGAKKVYATGRNPENLPAVKALDPGRVETLVLDVNNNEHRQAALAVATDVTWLINNAAIPGSFTKKERRILSSSSLADCKFVMQTNCWSPAELARLFTPTILENGGGAIANILSVGAWFCLPEFTSYSMSKSAAAIMTAGLRAELDKEPILVSGIFTGGVRTRAAPQGSGGGVSPEEHAREVLDKMARGDTDVFAAGSEGIRQRILEDPYAFERNVIERFHTNPVSIAPY
;
A
#
# COMPACT_ATOMS: atom_id res chain seq x y z
N MET A 1 -40.40 23.93 -4.06
CA MET A 1 -39.77 23.23 -5.21
C MET A 1 -38.54 24.04 -5.64
N GLU A 2 -37.41 23.78 -5.03
CA GLU A 2 -36.16 24.45 -5.39
C GLU A 2 -35.40 23.59 -6.40
N ARG A 3 -35.11 24.18 -7.56
CA ARG A 3 -34.29 23.59 -8.58
C ARG A 3 -32.82 23.68 -8.13
N ARG A 4 -32.22 22.57 -7.71
CA ARG A 4 -30.76 22.45 -7.55
C ARG A 4 -30.11 22.48 -8.95
N THR A 5 -29.43 23.55 -9.24
CA THR A 5 -28.65 23.73 -10.46
C THR A 5 -27.39 22.82 -10.35
N VAL A 6 -27.31 21.83 -11.23
CA VAL A 6 -26.11 20.99 -11.40
C VAL A 6 -25.09 21.82 -12.20
N LEU A 7 -24.26 22.60 -11.52
CA LEU A 7 -23.08 23.29 -12.08
C LEU A 7 -21.82 22.55 -11.67
N GLY A 8 -21.51 21.44 -12.29
CA GLY A 8 -20.28 20.68 -11.97
C GLY A 8 -19.62 19.96 -13.13
N GLY A 9 -20.38 19.67 -14.21
CA GLY A 9 -19.87 18.83 -15.29
C GLY A 9 -18.82 19.48 -16.20
N ALA A 10 -18.96 20.76 -16.47
CA ALA A 10 -18.12 21.45 -17.47
C ALA A 10 -16.71 21.76 -16.95
N ALA A 11 -16.55 22.11 -15.69
CA ALA A 11 -15.24 22.43 -15.10
C ALA A 11 -14.36 21.17 -14.92
N ALA A 12 -14.95 20.05 -14.50
CA ALA A 12 -14.24 18.78 -14.38
C ALA A 12 -13.80 18.24 -15.76
N SER A 13 -14.68 18.35 -16.76
CA SER A 13 -14.36 17.96 -18.15
C SER A 13 -13.27 18.83 -18.77
N ALA A 14 -13.27 20.13 -18.51
CA ALA A 14 -12.24 21.04 -18.99
C ALA A 14 -10.87 20.77 -18.35
N LEU A 15 -10.82 20.41 -17.08
CA LEU A 15 -9.57 20.06 -16.38
C LEU A 15 -8.98 18.74 -16.94
N ILE A 16 -9.82 17.74 -17.19
CA ILE A 16 -9.41 16.48 -17.80
C ILE A 16 -8.87 16.71 -19.22
N VAL A 17 -9.56 17.52 -20.04
CA VAL A 17 -9.13 17.84 -21.42
C VAL A 17 -7.81 18.61 -21.42
N GLN A 18 -7.61 19.59 -20.54
CA GLN A 18 -6.33 20.32 -20.44
C GLN A 18 -5.18 19.43 -19.99
N THR A 19 -5.44 18.47 -19.09
CA THR A 19 -4.43 17.50 -18.65
C THR A 19 -4.06 16.53 -19.76
N VAL A 20 -5.04 16.08 -20.56
CA VAL A 20 -4.83 15.20 -21.72
C VAL A 20 -4.11 15.92 -22.87
N GLN A 21 -4.42 17.20 -23.14
CA GLN A 21 -3.73 17.97 -24.17
C GLN A 21 -2.26 18.25 -23.85
N ARG A 22 -1.88 18.37 -22.56
CA ARG A 22 -0.47 18.45 -22.14
C ARG A 22 0.24 17.09 -22.17
N ALA A 23 -0.48 15.99 -22.06
CA ALA A 23 0.06 14.63 -22.15
C ALA A 23 0.34 14.16 -23.59
N ALA A 24 -0.05 14.93 -24.62
CA ALA A 24 0.13 14.57 -26.05
C ALA A 24 1.59 14.59 -26.53
N VAL A 25 2.56 14.83 -25.65
CA VAL A 25 4.00 14.72 -25.96
C VAL A 25 4.65 13.75 -24.96
N GLY A 26 4.43 12.46 -25.15
CA GLY A 26 5.32 11.40 -24.66
C GLY A 26 5.46 11.21 -23.13
N GLN A 27 4.58 11.81 -22.32
CA GLN A 27 4.61 11.55 -20.87
C GLN A 27 3.62 10.45 -20.46
N PRO A 28 4.02 9.49 -19.59
CA PRO A 28 3.13 8.44 -19.13
C PRO A 28 1.92 9.03 -18.39
N LEU A 29 0.75 8.43 -18.59
CA LEU A 29 -0.53 8.78 -17.95
C LEU A 29 -0.54 8.57 -16.42
N MET A 30 0.51 8.00 -15.85
CA MET A 30 0.69 7.87 -14.40
C MET A 30 1.28 9.17 -13.85
N PRO A 31 0.78 9.68 -12.72
CA PRO A 31 1.38 10.84 -12.10
C PRO A 31 2.86 10.55 -11.86
N THR A 32 3.74 11.38 -12.45
CA THR A 32 5.16 11.32 -12.13
C THR A 32 5.30 11.46 -10.62
N PRO A 33 6.00 10.54 -9.94
CA PRO A 33 6.31 10.72 -8.54
C PRO A 33 7.01 12.07 -8.39
N ARG A 34 6.46 12.93 -7.57
CA ARG A 34 7.11 14.18 -7.25
C ARG A 34 8.32 13.84 -6.38
N PRO A 35 9.54 14.28 -6.71
CA PRO A 35 10.64 14.26 -5.75
C PRO A 35 10.14 14.96 -4.49
N GLY A 36 10.42 14.41 -3.30
CA GLY A 36 9.98 14.90 -2.00
C GLY A 36 10.04 16.42 -1.90
N GLY A 37 8.89 17.03 -1.98
CA GLY A 37 8.68 18.48 -2.11
C GLY A 37 7.19 18.73 -2.22
N GLY A 38 6.40 18.09 -1.36
CA GLY A 38 4.97 18.34 -1.21
C GLY A 38 4.75 19.73 -0.63
N MET A 39 3.66 20.35 -0.98
CA MET A 39 3.19 21.61 -0.39
C MET A 39 3.07 21.44 1.13
N GLY A 40 3.97 22.07 1.89
CA GLY A 40 4.10 21.94 3.35
C GLY A 40 4.73 20.59 3.73
N SER A 41 5.96 20.56 4.20
CA SER A 41 6.71 19.34 4.54
C SER A 41 6.10 18.62 5.75
N LYS A 42 5.04 17.86 5.55
CA LYS A 42 4.56 16.94 6.56
C LYS A 42 5.60 15.84 6.68
N THR A 43 6.16 15.67 7.85
CA THR A 43 7.05 14.57 8.19
C THR A 43 6.36 13.67 9.19
N ALA A 44 6.75 12.41 9.23
CA ALA A 44 6.20 11.48 10.20
C ALA A 44 7.31 10.64 10.83
N HIS A 45 7.46 10.73 12.14
CA HIS A 45 8.49 10.05 12.91
C HIS A 45 7.90 8.91 13.72
N ALA A 46 8.62 7.79 13.78
CA ALA A 46 8.18 6.61 14.52
C ALA A 46 8.31 6.78 16.04
N GLU A 47 9.21 7.65 16.50
CA GLU A 47 9.40 7.93 17.93
C GLU A 47 8.11 8.52 18.53
N GLY A 48 7.67 7.96 19.66
CA GLY A 48 6.44 8.36 20.33
C GLY A 48 5.14 7.97 19.62
N ALA A 49 5.19 7.40 18.42
CA ALA A 49 4.00 7.01 17.64
C ALA A 49 3.22 5.87 18.33
N THR A 50 1.90 5.94 18.24
CA THR A 50 1.01 4.78 18.42
C THR A 50 0.57 4.32 17.05
N VAL A 51 1.00 3.12 16.63
CA VAL A 51 0.79 2.62 15.28
C VAL A 51 -0.11 1.39 15.24
N LEU A 52 -1.10 1.39 14.34
CA LEU A 52 -1.86 0.19 13.97
C LEU A 52 -1.32 -0.38 12.67
N ILE A 53 -0.90 -1.67 12.69
CA ILE A 53 -0.32 -2.36 11.54
C ILE A 53 -1.20 -3.54 11.16
N THR A 54 -1.74 -3.55 9.94
CA THR A 54 -2.54 -4.67 9.46
C THR A 54 -1.66 -5.79 8.91
N GLY A 55 -2.00 -7.06 9.24
CA GLY A 55 -1.21 -8.21 8.83
C GLY A 55 0.21 -8.25 9.43
N ALA A 56 0.31 -7.90 10.72
CA ALA A 56 1.57 -7.70 11.45
C ALA A 56 2.23 -8.98 11.96
N ASN A 57 1.60 -10.14 11.79
CA ASN A 57 2.06 -11.40 12.38
C ASN A 57 3.22 -12.07 11.61
N ARG A 58 3.59 -11.58 10.44
CA ARG A 58 4.70 -12.11 9.61
C ARG A 58 5.14 -11.12 8.54
N GLY A 59 6.24 -11.47 7.84
CA GLY A 59 6.71 -10.75 6.66
C GLY A 59 6.91 -9.26 6.90
N ILE A 60 6.50 -8.44 5.94
CA ILE A 60 6.67 -6.98 5.98
C ILE A 60 6.02 -6.35 7.21
N GLY A 61 4.79 -6.78 7.57
CA GLY A 61 4.10 -6.26 8.75
C GLY A 61 4.86 -6.52 10.05
N LEU A 62 5.43 -7.72 10.23
CA LEU A 62 6.27 -8.04 11.38
C LEU A 62 7.57 -7.23 11.38
N GLY A 63 8.16 -6.98 10.20
CA GLY A 63 9.30 -6.08 10.05
C GLY A 63 8.99 -4.68 10.55
N PHE A 64 7.82 -4.14 10.19
CA PHE A 64 7.37 -2.84 10.73
C PHE A 64 7.19 -2.86 12.25
N VAL A 65 6.57 -3.91 12.84
CA VAL A 65 6.45 -4.01 14.31
C VAL A 65 7.80 -3.86 14.98
N LYS A 66 8.80 -4.65 14.55
CA LYS A 66 10.14 -4.62 15.13
C LYS A 66 10.81 -3.26 14.99
N VAL A 67 10.73 -2.64 13.80
CA VAL A 67 11.41 -1.37 13.54
C VAL A 67 10.71 -0.20 14.22
N PHE A 68 9.37 -0.21 14.37
CA PHE A 68 8.69 0.79 15.19
C PHE A 68 9.10 0.70 16.66
N LEU A 69 9.23 -0.52 17.22
CA LEU A 69 9.73 -0.73 18.59
C LEU A 69 11.19 -0.26 18.74
N GLU A 70 12.04 -0.58 17.77
CA GLU A 70 13.44 -0.14 17.71
C GLU A 70 13.55 1.40 17.70
N ARG A 71 12.64 2.08 17.00
CA ARG A 71 12.62 3.55 16.84
C ARG A 71 11.84 4.28 17.92
N GLY A 72 11.49 3.61 19.00
CA GLY A 72 10.86 4.28 20.16
C GLY A 72 9.36 4.57 19.99
N ALA A 73 8.64 3.79 19.20
CA ALA A 73 7.18 3.89 19.17
C ALA A 73 6.62 3.67 20.59
N LYS A 74 5.63 4.50 20.96
CA LYS A 74 4.95 4.42 22.24
C LYS A 74 4.14 3.13 22.36
N LYS A 75 3.45 2.75 21.27
CA LYS A 75 2.62 1.53 21.24
C LYS A 75 2.49 1.01 19.82
N VAL A 76 2.39 -0.30 19.66
CA VAL A 76 2.12 -0.99 18.40
C VAL A 76 0.89 -1.89 18.54
N TYR A 77 -0.19 -1.56 17.88
CA TYR A 77 -1.32 -2.45 17.66
C TYR A 77 -1.00 -3.38 16.48
N ALA A 78 -0.52 -4.57 16.79
CA ALA A 78 -0.18 -5.58 15.79
C ALA A 78 -1.39 -6.45 15.47
N THR A 79 -1.86 -6.44 14.23
CA THR A 79 -3.09 -7.15 13.90
C THR A 79 -2.89 -8.31 12.94
N GLY A 80 -3.76 -9.31 13.05
CA GLY A 80 -3.77 -10.48 12.18
C GLY A 80 -5.10 -11.21 12.23
N ARG A 81 -5.40 -12.01 11.20
CA ARG A 81 -6.66 -12.76 11.10
C ARG A 81 -6.74 -13.94 12.07
N ASN A 82 -5.61 -14.62 12.29
CA ASN A 82 -5.49 -15.81 13.12
C ASN A 82 -5.00 -15.45 14.50
N PRO A 83 -5.80 -15.61 15.57
CA PRO A 83 -5.40 -15.30 16.93
C PRO A 83 -4.18 -16.13 17.40
N GLU A 84 -4.03 -17.36 16.89
CA GLU A 84 -2.91 -18.25 17.24
C GLU A 84 -1.53 -17.70 16.85
N ASN A 85 -1.47 -16.83 15.86
CA ASN A 85 -0.21 -16.24 15.39
C ASN A 85 0.18 -14.92 16.12
N LEU A 86 -0.68 -14.43 17.01
CA LEU A 86 -0.49 -13.14 17.67
C LEU A 86 0.38 -13.21 18.95
N PRO A 87 0.36 -14.28 19.76
CA PRO A 87 1.18 -14.37 20.98
C PRO A 87 2.67 -14.17 20.73
N ALA A 88 3.21 -14.70 19.63
CA ALA A 88 4.62 -14.53 19.27
C ALA A 88 4.97 -13.06 18.95
N VAL A 89 4.03 -12.29 18.41
CA VAL A 89 4.21 -10.87 18.15
C VAL A 89 4.12 -10.06 19.45
N LYS A 90 3.15 -10.39 20.31
CA LYS A 90 3.01 -9.79 21.64
C LYS A 90 4.28 -9.97 22.48
N ALA A 91 4.92 -11.12 22.39
CA ALA A 91 6.16 -11.46 23.14
C ALA A 91 7.39 -10.62 22.70
N LEU A 92 7.35 -9.90 21.58
CA LEU A 92 8.46 -9.02 21.18
C LEU A 92 8.67 -7.87 22.17
N ASP A 93 7.60 -7.29 22.66
CA ASP A 93 7.60 -6.30 23.74
C ASP A 93 6.21 -6.27 24.40
N PRO A 94 5.99 -7.06 25.46
CA PRO A 94 4.68 -7.16 26.12
C PRO A 94 4.14 -5.83 26.67
N GLY A 95 5.02 -4.86 26.92
CA GLY A 95 4.65 -3.54 27.43
C GLY A 95 4.10 -2.60 26.35
N ARG A 96 4.64 -2.68 25.14
CA ARG A 96 4.32 -1.76 24.04
C ARG A 96 3.53 -2.39 22.88
N VAL A 97 3.54 -3.70 22.73
CA VAL A 97 2.77 -4.39 21.69
C VAL A 97 1.42 -4.79 22.24
N GLU A 98 0.36 -4.41 21.57
CA GLU A 98 -1.00 -4.93 21.77
C GLU A 98 -1.46 -5.65 20.51
N THR A 99 -2.11 -6.81 20.67
CA THR A 99 -2.50 -7.63 19.52
C THR A 99 -4.01 -7.66 19.36
N LEU A 100 -4.49 -7.45 18.13
CA LEU A 100 -5.91 -7.46 17.81
C LEU A 100 -6.20 -8.45 16.69
N VAL A 101 -7.28 -9.21 16.82
CA VAL A 101 -7.79 -10.03 15.73
C VAL A 101 -8.48 -9.10 14.72
N LEU A 102 -7.90 -9.02 13.52
CA LEU A 102 -8.43 -8.17 12.44
C LEU A 102 -8.33 -8.91 11.10
N ASP A 103 -9.46 -9.38 10.61
CA ASP A 103 -9.66 -9.58 9.18
C ASP A 103 -10.10 -8.24 8.57
N VAL A 104 -9.27 -7.69 7.70
CA VAL A 104 -9.52 -6.39 7.08
C VAL A 104 -10.78 -6.38 6.21
N ASN A 105 -11.26 -7.54 5.77
CA ASN A 105 -12.50 -7.70 5.00
C ASN A 105 -13.76 -7.78 5.88
N ASN A 106 -13.61 -8.00 7.19
CA ASN A 106 -14.72 -8.10 8.13
C ASN A 106 -15.00 -6.75 8.79
N ASN A 107 -16.22 -6.22 8.61
CA ASN A 107 -16.60 -4.93 9.16
C ASN A 107 -16.63 -4.94 10.70
N GLU A 108 -17.11 -6.02 11.32
CA GLU A 108 -17.19 -6.13 12.79
C GLU A 108 -15.77 -6.10 13.40
N HIS A 109 -14.81 -6.78 12.77
CA HIS A 109 -13.41 -6.74 13.20
C HIS A 109 -12.81 -5.34 13.06
N ARG A 110 -13.14 -4.59 11.99
CA ARG A 110 -12.68 -3.19 11.83
C ARG A 110 -13.26 -2.28 12.91
N GLN A 111 -14.56 -2.42 13.23
CA GLN A 111 -15.20 -1.65 14.30
C GLN A 111 -14.66 -2.00 15.68
N ALA A 112 -14.42 -3.29 15.96
CA ALA A 112 -13.79 -3.73 17.20
C ALA A 112 -12.38 -3.18 17.37
N ALA A 113 -11.59 -3.16 16.28
CA ALA A 113 -10.25 -2.58 16.28
C ALA A 113 -10.30 -1.06 16.55
N LEU A 114 -11.24 -0.32 15.96
CA LEU A 114 -11.43 1.09 16.19
C LEU A 114 -11.81 1.38 17.66
N ALA A 115 -12.69 0.56 18.23
CA ALA A 115 -13.14 0.73 19.63
C ALA A 115 -12.02 0.54 20.66
N VAL A 116 -10.98 -0.25 20.31
CA VAL A 116 -9.82 -0.51 21.19
C VAL A 116 -8.66 0.45 20.91
N ALA A 117 -8.36 0.71 19.64
CA ALA A 117 -7.20 1.47 19.22
C ALA A 117 -7.50 2.97 19.09
N THR A 118 -7.95 3.59 20.19
CA THR A 118 -8.42 5.00 20.26
C THR A 118 -7.28 6.02 20.32
N ASP A 119 -6.06 5.59 20.57
CA ASP A 119 -4.87 6.44 20.70
C ASP A 119 -3.94 6.36 19.46
N VAL A 120 -4.45 5.83 18.34
CA VAL A 120 -3.68 5.65 17.10
C VAL A 120 -3.32 6.99 16.46
N THR A 121 -2.05 7.15 16.15
CA THR A 121 -1.50 8.25 15.33
C THR A 121 -1.01 7.80 13.96
N TRP A 122 -0.76 6.48 13.77
CA TRP A 122 -0.32 5.92 12.50
C TRP A 122 -1.13 4.70 12.08
N LEU A 123 -1.52 4.65 10.82
CA LEU A 123 -2.13 3.47 10.19
C LEU A 123 -1.22 2.92 9.10
N ILE A 124 -0.76 1.67 9.25
CA ILE A 124 -0.02 0.95 8.21
C ILE A 124 -0.94 -0.12 7.61
N ASN A 125 -1.49 0.16 6.44
CA ASN A 125 -2.25 -0.77 5.63
C ASN A 125 -1.30 -1.72 4.89
N ASN A 126 -0.90 -2.80 5.56
CA ASN A 126 0.03 -3.80 5.05
C ASN A 126 -0.66 -5.11 4.63
N ALA A 127 -1.77 -5.47 5.26
CA ALA A 127 -2.48 -6.71 4.92
C ALA A 127 -2.84 -6.76 3.43
N ALA A 128 -2.37 -7.79 2.74
CA ALA A 128 -2.62 -7.98 1.31
C ALA A 128 -2.56 -9.47 0.94
N ILE A 129 -3.14 -9.79 -0.21
CA ILE A 129 -3.08 -11.13 -0.81
C ILE A 129 -2.65 -11.03 -2.29
N PRO A 130 -1.87 -11.99 -2.78
CA PRO A 130 -1.47 -12.04 -4.19
C PRO A 130 -2.55 -12.64 -5.10
N GLY A 131 -3.66 -13.12 -4.57
CA GLY A 131 -4.70 -13.90 -5.22
C GLY A 131 -4.61 -15.40 -4.91
N SER A 132 -5.38 -16.20 -5.64
CA SER A 132 -5.47 -17.65 -5.49
C SER A 132 -4.11 -18.35 -5.55
N PHE A 133 -3.98 -19.49 -4.89
CA PHE A 133 -2.79 -20.35 -5.00
C PHE A 133 -2.63 -20.95 -6.40
N THR A 134 -3.70 -21.05 -7.17
CA THR A 134 -3.63 -21.51 -8.57
C THR A 134 -3.38 -20.34 -9.51
N LYS A 135 -2.31 -20.42 -10.32
CA LYS A 135 -1.95 -19.36 -11.30
C LYS A 135 -3.10 -19.05 -12.27
N LYS A 136 -3.87 -20.08 -12.65
CA LYS A 136 -5.03 -19.95 -13.54
C LYS A 136 -6.06 -18.96 -13.00
N GLU A 137 -6.42 -19.07 -11.72
CA GLU A 137 -7.47 -18.23 -11.10
C GLU A 137 -7.05 -16.78 -10.88
N ARG A 138 -5.75 -16.47 -10.89
CA ARG A 138 -5.22 -15.10 -10.77
C ARG A 138 -5.25 -14.30 -12.07
N ARG A 139 -5.52 -14.96 -13.21
CA ARG A 139 -5.59 -14.36 -14.55
C ARG A 139 -7.03 -14.07 -14.91
N ILE A 140 -7.25 -13.10 -15.79
CA ILE A 140 -8.61 -12.68 -16.18
C ILE A 140 -9.26 -13.70 -17.13
N LEU A 141 -8.55 -14.09 -18.20
CA LEU A 141 -9.14 -14.91 -19.25
C LEU A 141 -9.15 -16.40 -18.96
N SER A 142 -8.21 -16.90 -18.18
CA SER A 142 -8.09 -18.34 -17.87
C SER A 142 -8.77 -18.76 -16.56
N SER A 143 -9.17 -17.80 -15.72
CA SER A 143 -9.90 -18.10 -14.48
C SER A 143 -11.30 -18.66 -14.77
N SER A 144 -11.80 -19.48 -13.85
CA SER A 144 -13.15 -20.02 -13.91
C SER A 144 -14.23 -18.95 -13.64
N SER A 145 -13.85 -17.89 -12.91
CA SER A 145 -14.70 -16.75 -12.62
C SER A 145 -13.83 -15.55 -12.16
N LEU A 146 -14.45 -14.36 -12.02
CA LEU A 146 -13.78 -13.18 -11.45
C LEU A 146 -13.84 -13.12 -9.92
N ALA A 147 -14.23 -14.18 -9.22
CA ALA A 147 -14.37 -14.16 -7.77
C ALA A 147 -13.04 -13.89 -7.06
N ASP A 148 -11.94 -14.51 -7.49
CA ASP A 148 -10.60 -14.23 -6.97
C ASP A 148 -10.19 -12.77 -7.18
N CYS A 149 -10.38 -12.25 -8.39
CA CYS A 149 -10.08 -10.86 -8.71
C CYS A 149 -10.86 -9.88 -7.80
N LYS A 150 -12.15 -10.11 -7.61
CA LYS A 150 -13.00 -9.30 -6.72
C LYS A 150 -12.51 -9.37 -5.28
N PHE A 151 -12.14 -10.56 -4.80
CA PHE A 151 -11.64 -10.75 -3.44
C PHE A 151 -10.27 -10.09 -3.22
N VAL A 152 -9.38 -10.14 -4.22
CA VAL A 152 -8.10 -9.44 -4.21
C VAL A 152 -8.31 -7.92 -4.17
N MET A 153 -9.23 -7.39 -4.99
CA MET A 153 -9.61 -5.97 -4.98
C MET A 153 -10.19 -5.55 -3.62
N GLN A 154 -11.07 -6.37 -3.03
CA GLN A 154 -11.62 -6.11 -1.70
C GLN A 154 -10.52 -6.00 -0.65
N THR A 155 -9.61 -6.97 -0.62
CA THR A 155 -8.55 -7.03 0.40
C THR A 155 -7.50 -5.94 0.22
N ASN A 156 -7.03 -5.72 -1.02
CA ASN A 156 -5.85 -4.90 -1.28
C ASN A 156 -6.17 -3.43 -1.55
N CYS A 157 -7.42 -3.08 -1.87
CA CYS A 157 -7.83 -1.73 -2.21
C CYS A 157 -8.97 -1.22 -1.32
N TRP A 158 -10.12 -1.89 -1.30
CA TRP A 158 -11.28 -1.40 -0.56
C TRP A 158 -11.09 -1.44 0.94
N SER A 159 -10.53 -2.52 1.50
CA SER A 159 -10.30 -2.63 2.95
C SER A 159 -9.32 -1.59 3.48
N PRO A 160 -8.18 -1.29 2.82
CA PRO A 160 -7.34 -0.12 3.15
C PRO A 160 -8.07 1.20 3.11
N ALA A 161 -8.96 1.43 2.12
CA ALA A 161 -9.75 2.66 2.02
C ALA A 161 -10.74 2.78 3.20
N GLU A 162 -11.41 1.68 3.56
CA GLU A 162 -12.32 1.65 4.69
C GLU A 162 -11.60 1.87 6.02
N LEU A 163 -10.42 1.27 6.22
CA LEU A 163 -9.60 1.51 7.41
C LEU A 163 -9.10 2.95 7.48
N ALA A 164 -8.64 3.52 6.37
CA ALA A 164 -8.25 4.92 6.32
C ALA A 164 -9.42 5.83 6.71
N ARG A 165 -10.62 5.59 6.15
CA ARG A 165 -11.83 6.34 6.49
C ARG A 165 -12.21 6.23 7.96
N LEU A 166 -12.07 5.03 8.55
CA LEU A 166 -12.42 4.77 9.94
C LEU A 166 -11.42 5.41 10.92
N PHE A 167 -10.11 5.31 10.65
CA PHE A 167 -9.08 5.75 11.59
C PHE A 167 -8.65 7.20 11.38
N THR A 168 -8.98 7.86 10.27
CA THR A 168 -8.62 9.27 10.04
C THR A 168 -9.14 10.20 11.15
N PRO A 169 -10.40 10.12 11.62
CA PRO A 169 -10.86 10.95 12.75
C PRO A 169 -10.03 10.73 14.01
N THR A 170 -9.77 9.48 14.38
CA THR A 170 -8.95 9.12 15.54
C THR A 170 -7.52 9.68 15.42
N ILE A 171 -6.90 9.57 14.26
CA ILE A 171 -5.56 10.12 14.03
C ILE A 171 -5.56 11.64 14.17
N LEU A 172 -6.60 12.34 13.68
CA LEU A 172 -6.74 13.80 13.82
C LEU A 172 -6.96 14.21 15.28
N GLU A 173 -7.82 13.51 16.00
CA GLU A 173 -8.07 13.75 17.44
C GLU A 173 -6.80 13.56 18.29
N ASN A 174 -5.90 12.67 17.88
CA ASN A 174 -4.60 12.43 18.52
C ASN A 174 -3.48 13.37 17.99
N GLY A 175 -3.82 14.44 17.28
CA GLY A 175 -2.88 15.46 16.83
C GLY A 175 -2.24 15.22 15.46
N GLY A 176 -2.74 14.27 14.70
CA GLY A 176 -2.22 13.93 13.38
C GLY A 176 -1.24 12.75 13.40
N GLY A 177 -0.51 12.57 12.30
CA GLY A 177 0.44 11.45 12.16
C GLY A 177 0.59 10.96 10.73
N ALA A 178 0.35 9.66 10.45
CA ALA A 178 0.53 9.13 9.11
C ALA A 178 -0.44 8.00 8.73
N ILE A 179 -0.71 7.89 7.43
CA ILE A 179 -1.35 6.73 6.79
C ILE A 179 -0.39 6.23 5.71
N ALA A 180 0.09 4.99 5.83
CA ALA A 180 0.93 4.34 4.84
C ALA A 180 0.21 3.14 4.22
N ASN A 181 0.08 3.12 2.90
CA ASN A 181 -0.47 2.01 2.15
C ASN A 181 0.65 1.22 1.49
N ILE A 182 0.81 -0.06 1.85
CA ILE A 182 1.82 -0.92 1.26
C ILE A 182 1.35 -1.37 -0.13
N LEU A 183 1.94 -0.75 -1.11
CA LEU A 183 1.74 -0.99 -2.53
C LEU A 183 2.80 -1.97 -3.07
N SER A 184 3.00 -1.96 -4.37
CA SER A 184 3.98 -2.78 -5.08
C SER A 184 4.42 -2.06 -6.35
N VAL A 185 5.58 -2.40 -6.88
CA VAL A 185 5.94 -2.05 -8.27
C VAL A 185 4.93 -2.58 -9.28
N GLY A 186 4.23 -3.66 -8.95
CA GLY A 186 3.10 -4.18 -9.73
C GLY A 186 1.90 -3.22 -9.85
N ALA A 187 1.93 -2.06 -9.20
CA ALA A 187 1.00 -0.96 -9.46
C ALA A 187 1.35 -0.17 -10.72
N TRP A 188 2.58 -0.25 -11.22
CA TRP A 188 3.11 0.49 -12.36
C TRP A 188 3.12 -0.32 -13.65
N PHE A 189 3.08 -1.64 -13.55
CA PHE A 189 2.98 -2.54 -14.69
C PHE A 189 2.25 -3.82 -14.32
N CYS A 190 1.70 -4.49 -15.33
CA CYS A 190 1.04 -5.77 -15.09
C CYS A 190 2.08 -6.89 -14.90
N LEU A 191 1.92 -7.65 -13.82
CA LEU A 191 2.52 -8.97 -13.65
C LEU A 191 1.53 -10.00 -14.23
N PRO A 192 1.75 -10.57 -15.42
CA PRO A 192 0.72 -11.35 -16.11
C PRO A 192 0.26 -12.60 -15.34
N GLU A 193 1.15 -13.17 -14.50
CA GLU A 193 0.81 -14.27 -13.59
C GLU A 193 -0.04 -13.81 -12.38
N PHE A 194 -0.15 -12.48 -12.15
CA PHE A 194 -0.79 -11.85 -11.01
C PHE A 194 -1.62 -10.66 -11.43
N THR A 195 -2.40 -10.79 -12.52
CA THR A 195 -3.17 -9.67 -13.08
C THR A 195 -4.12 -9.05 -12.05
N SER A 196 -4.86 -9.87 -11.30
CA SER A 196 -5.77 -9.40 -10.24
C SER A 196 -5.02 -8.60 -9.16
N TYR A 197 -3.82 -9.05 -8.80
CA TYR A 197 -2.97 -8.35 -7.84
C TYR A 197 -2.49 -6.99 -8.39
N SER A 198 -1.96 -6.96 -9.61
CA SER A 198 -1.51 -5.71 -10.25
C SER A 198 -2.65 -4.69 -10.36
N MET A 199 -3.83 -5.13 -10.80
CA MET A 199 -5.05 -4.29 -10.81
C MET A 199 -5.34 -3.71 -9.43
N SER A 200 -5.30 -4.54 -8.38
CA SER A 200 -5.61 -4.08 -7.02
C SER A 200 -4.58 -3.08 -6.48
N LYS A 201 -3.30 -3.27 -6.79
CA LYS A 201 -2.23 -2.36 -6.34
C LYS A 201 -2.24 -1.05 -7.13
N SER A 202 -2.61 -1.06 -8.42
CA SER A 202 -2.83 0.15 -9.22
C SER A 202 -4.03 0.95 -8.68
N ALA A 203 -5.14 0.28 -8.39
CA ALA A 203 -6.31 0.92 -7.78
C ALA A 203 -5.98 1.52 -6.41
N ALA A 204 -5.24 0.78 -5.56
CA ALA A 204 -4.81 1.27 -4.25
C ALA A 204 -3.84 2.46 -4.36
N ALA A 205 -3.00 2.54 -5.41
CA ALA A 205 -2.13 3.68 -5.64
C ALA A 205 -2.93 4.94 -5.96
N ILE A 206 -3.94 4.84 -6.83
CA ILE A 206 -4.85 5.95 -7.15
C ILE A 206 -5.68 6.35 -5.91
N MET A 207 -6.22 5.38 -5.17
CA MET A 207 -6.91 5.64 -3.90
C MET A 207 -6.00 6.38 -2.90
N THR A 208 -4.72 5.99 -2.79
CA THR A 208 -3.75 6.67 -1.92
C THR A 208 -3.52 8.13 -2.35
N ALA A 209 -3.46 8.40 -3.65
CA ALA A 209 -3.35 9.76 -4.17
C ALA A 209 -4.62 10.59 -3.86
N GLY A 210 -5.81 9.97 -3.91
CA GLY A 210 -7.08 10.59 -3.49
C GLY A 210 -7.07 10.98 -2.01
N LEU A 211 -6.72 10.04 -1.14
CA LEU A 211 -6.60 10.32 0.31
C LEU A 211 -5.59 11.45 0.60
N ARG A 212 -4.48 11.50 -0.14
CA ARG A 212 -3.48 12.57 -0.02
C ARG A 212 -4.08 13.93 -0.35
N ALA A 213 -4.90 14.00 -1.39
CA ALA A 213 -5.57 15.24 -1.78
C ALA A 213 -6.65 15.66 -0.75
N GLU A 214 -7.44 14.70 -0.24
CA GLU A 214 -8.46 14.97 0.78
C GLU A 214 -7.85 15.46 2.10
N LEU A 215 -6.66 14.93 2.47
CA LEU A 215 -5.96 15.25 3.71
C LEU A 215 -4.83 16.29 3.53
N ASP A 216 -4.82 17.02 2.41
CA ASP A 216 -3.72 17.97 2.11
C ASP A 216 -3.54 19.04 3.18
N LYS A 217 -4.62 19.52 3.79
CA LYS A 217 -4.59 20.55 4.84
C LYS A 217 -4.52 19.99 6.27
N GLU A 218 -4.66 18.67 6.42
CA GLU A 218 -4.67 18.01 7.72
C GLU A 218 -3.26 17.59 8.15
N PRO A 219 -2.97 17.48 9.45
CA PRO A 219 -1.65 17.09 9.95
C PRO A 219 -1.39 15.57 9.79
N ILE A 220 -1.70 15.00 8.64
CA ILE A 220 -1.51 13.58 8.32
C ILE A 220 -0.66 13.45 7.07
N LEU A 221 0.49 12.75 7.16
CA LEU A 221 1.27 12.33 6.00
C LEU A 221 0.61 11.09 5.38
N VAL A 222 0.25 11.15 4.11
CA VAL A 222 -0.27 9.99 3.37
C VAL A 222 0.78 9.49 2.39
N SER A 223 1.32 8.28 2.63
CA SER A 223 2.38 7.68 1.80
C SER A 223 1.94 6.39 1.11
N GLY A 224 2.22 6.29 -0.18
CA GLY A 224 2.15 5.06 -0.96
C GLY A 224 3.53 4.39 -1.01
N ILE A 225 3.62 3.15 -0.51
CA ILE A 225 4.90 2.43 -0.38
C ILE A 225 5.02 1.42 -1.52
N PHE A 226 5.71 1.79 -2.58
CA PHE A 226 5.95 0.92 -3.74
C PHE A 226 7.07 -0.06 -3.41
N THR A 227 6.69 -1.25 -2.98
CA THR A 227 7.61 -2.29 -2.53
C THR A 227 8.16 -3.09 -3.71
N GLY A 228 9.46 -3.28 -3.74
CA GLY A 228 10.17 -4.21 -4.63
C GLY A 228 10.35 -5.59 -3.99
N GLY A 229 11.54 -6.16 -4.07
CA GLY A 229 11.86 -7.48 -3.56
C GLY A 229 12.08 -7.53 -2.05
N VAL A 230 11.17 -8.17 -1.30
CA VAL A 230 11.32 -8.42 0.13
C VAL A 230 11.24 -9.91 0.41
N ARG A 231 12.22 -10.45 1.15
CA ARG A 231 12.25 -11.87 1.55
C ARG A 231 11.13 -12.19 2.53
N THR A 232 10.05 -12.77 2.04
CA THR A 232 8.91 -13.21 2.84
C THR A 232 8.47 -14.61 2.42
N ARG A 233 7.60 -15.27 3.19
CA ARG A 233 7.00 -16.55 2.76
C ARG A 233 6.14 -16.43 1.51
N ALA A 234 5.69 -15.23 1.17
CA ALA A 234 4.92 -14.97 -0.04
C ALA A 234 5.82 -14.78 -1.27
N ALA A 235 7.12 -14.51 -1.07
CA ALA A 235 8.09 -14.48 -2.16
C ALA A 235 8.39 -15.92 -2.62
N PRO A 236 8.49 -16.19 -3.92
CA PRO A 236 8.87 -17.50 -4.43
C PRO A 236 10.23 -17.94 -3.86
N GLN A 237 10.32 -19.19 -3.42
CA GLN A 237 11.59 -19.78 -3.02
C GLN A 237 12.55 -19.78 -4.23
N GLY A 238 13.74 -19.23 -4.05
CA GLY A 238 14.73 -19.16 -5.14
C GLY A 238 14.80 -17.81 -5.88
N SER A 239 13.94 -16.84 -5.59
CA SER A 239 14.13 -15.47 -6.03
C SER A 239 15.32 -14.85 -5.26
N GLY A 240 16.54 -15.16 -5.67
CA GLY A 240 17.79 -14.91 -4.96
C GLY A 240 18.18 -13.44 -4.70
N GLY A 241 17.23 -12.55 -4.61
CA GLY A 241 17.44 -11.14 -4.35
C GLY A 241 16.27 -10.53 -3.58
N GLY A 242 16.57 -9.71 -2.61
CA GLY A 242 15.58 -8.98 -1.84
C GLY A 242 16.12 -8.62 -0.46
N VAL A 243 15.60 -7.54 0.09
CA VAL A 243 15.95 -7.10 1.45
C VAL A 243 15.16 -7.88 2.50
N SER A 244 15.59 -7.86 3.75
CA SER A 244 14.77 -8.38 4.85
C SER A 244 13.56 -7.49 5.10
N PRO A 245 12.49 -7.99 5.75
CA PRO A 245 11.37 -7.16 6.17
C PRO A 245 11.78 -5.98 7.04
N GLU A 246 12.78 -6.16 7.90
CA GLU A 246 13.29 -5.11 8.78
C GLU A 246 14.07 -4.04 8.00
N GLU A 247 14.94 -4.43 7.05
CA GLU A 247 15.62 -3.49 6.17
C GLU A 247 14.63 -2.67 5.35
N HIS A 248 13.60 -3.32 4.79
CA HIS A 248 12.52 -2.64 4.09
C HIS A 248 11.80 -1.63 4.99
N ALA A 249 11.44 -2.03 6.22
CA ALA A 249 10.74 -1.14 7.14
C ALA A 249 11.60 0.07 7.54
N ARG A 250 12.92 -0.11 7.78
CA ARG A 250 13.84 1.00 8.06
C ARG A 250 13.90 1.98 6.90
N GLU A 251 14.10 1.48 5.67
CA GLU A 251 14.13 2.32 4.47
C GLU A 251 12.85 3.14 4.31
N VAL A 252 11.68 2.51 4.51
CA VAL A 252 10.37 3.17 4.41
C VAL A 252 10.24 4.27 5.46
N LEU A 253 10.51 3.97 6.74
CA LEU A 253 10.38 4.94 7.81
C LEU A 253 11.36 6.11 7.68
N ASP A 254 12.58 5.88 7.16
CA ASP A 254 13.53 6.95 6.86
C ASP A 254 13.00 7.90 5.78
N LYS A 255 12.37 7.35 4.75
CA LYS A 255 11.77 8.14 3.66
C LYS A 255 10.54 8.91 4.14
N MET A 256 9.67 8.28 4.93
CA MET A 256 8.50 8.96 5.53
C MET A 256 8.92 10.06 6.53
N ALA A 257 10.01 9.88 7.27
CA ALA A 257 10.55 10.91 8.15
C ALA A 257 11.06 12.14 7.39
N ARG A 258 11.37 12.03 6.11
CA ARG A 258 11.68 13.15 5.20
C ARG A 258 10.45 13.75 4.50
N GLY A 259 9.26 13.16 4.71
CA GLY A 259 8.02 13.60 4.07
C GLY A 259 7.77 12.99 2.69
N ASP A 260 8.44 11.89 2.33
CA ASP A 260 8.21 11.25 1.04
C ASP A 260 6.79 10.68 0.98
N THR A 261 6.04 11.07 -0.04
CA THR A 261 4.64 10.63 -0.25
C THR A 261 4.54 9.42 -1.17
N ASP A 262 5.46 9.27 -2.13
CA ASP A 262 5.63 8.07 -2.94
C ASP A 262 6.98 7.46 -2.59
N VAL A 263 6.95 6.41 -1.77
CA VAL A 263 8.13 5.75 -1.23
C VAL A 263 8.46 4.52 -2.08
N PHE A 264 9.53 4.57 -2.83
CA PHE A 264 10.08 3.42 -3.55
C PHE A 264 11.12 2.73 -2.67
N ALA A 265 10.86 1.47 -2.28
CA ALA A 265 11.70 0.72 -1.36
C ALA A 265 12.03 -0.68 -1.89
N ALA A 266 13.07 -1.30 -1.34
CA ALA A 266 13.51 -2.65 -1.72
C ALA A 266 13.82 -2.81 -3.22
N GLY A 267 14.56 -1.85 -3.80
CA GLY A 267 14.99 -1.87 -5.21
C GLY A 267 13.92 -1.48 -6.24
N SER A 268 12.73 -1.06 -5.80
CA SER A 268 11.63 -0.68 -6.69
C SER A 268 11.92 0.55 -7.53
N GLU A 269 12.78 1.47 -7.05
CA GLU A 269 13.18 2.68 -7.79
C GLU A 269 13.84 2.34 -9.14
N GLY A 270 14.73 1.36 -9.19
CA GLY A 270 15.37 0.93 -10.44
C GLY A 270 14.39 0.30 -11.44
N ILE A 271 13.31 -0.35 -10.95
CA ILE A 271 12.25 -0.86 -11.82
C ILE A 271 11.45 0.31 -12.39
N ARG A 272 11.08 1.27 -11.54
CA ARG A 272 10.39 2.49 -11.95
C ARG A 272 11.17 3.24 -13.03
N GLN A 273 12.47 3.45 -12.84
CA GLN A 273 13.32 4.14 -13.81
C GLN A 273 13.25 3.47 -15.19
N ARG A 274 13.41 2.14 -15.27
CA ARG A 274 13.30 1.39 -16.53
C ARG A 274 11.93 1.51 -17.20
N ILE A 275 10.85 1.57 -16.41
CA ILE A 275 9.50 1.79 -16.96
C ILE A 275 9.39 3.19 -17.56
N LEU A 276 9.96 4.21 -16.91
CA LEU A 276 9.91 5.59 -17.39
C LEU A 276 10.81 5.85 -18.61
N GLU A 277 11.93 5.13 -18.73
CA GLU A 277 12.85 5.24 -19.87
C GLU A 277 12.21 4.76 -21.17
N ASP A 278 11.58 3.57 -21.17
CA ASP A 278 10.82 3.04 -22.31
C ASP A 278 9.72 2.08 -21.82
N PRO A 279 8.50 2.59 -21.59
CA PRO A 279 7.39 1.78 -21.10
C PRO A 279 7.00 0.64 -22.07
N TYR A 280 7.12 0.87 -23.38
CA TYR A 280 6.76 -0.15 -24.37
C TYR A 280 7.82 -1.25 -24.46
N ALA A 281 9.11 -0.91 -24.39
CA ALA A 281 10.18 -1.92 -24.32
C ALA A 281 10.10 -2.73 -23.02
N PHE A 282 9.78 -2.06 -21.89
CA PHE A 282 9.56 -2.74 -20.63
C PHE A 282 8.39 -3.73 -20.71
N GLU A 283 7.24 -3.30 -21.24
CA GLU A 283 6.07 -4.18 -21.41
C GLU A 283 6.36 -5.35 -22.34
N ARG A 284 6.99 -5.13 -23.50
CA ARG A 284 7.40 -6.22 -24.41
C ARG A 284 8.28 -7.25 -23.69
N ASN A 285 9.24 -6.80 -22.89
CA ASN A 285 10.10 -7.69 -22.12
C ASN A 285 9.30 -8.52 -21.08
N VAL A 286 8.32 -7.90 -20.41
CA VAL A 286 7.42 -8.61 -19.50
C VAL A 286 6.61 -9.68 -20.23
N ILE A 287 6.05 -9.37 -21.41
CA ILE A 287 5.28 -10.30 -22.24
C ILE A 287 6.15 -11.45 -22.71
N GLU A 288 7.35 -11.17 -23.21
CA GLU A 288 8.30 -12.18 -23.67
C GLU A 288 8.65 -13.16 -22.53
N ARG A 289 9.00 -12.64 -21.37
CA ARG A 289 9.30 -13.48 -20.20
C ARG A 289 8.12 -14.33 -19.76
N PHE A 290 6.92 -13.79 -19.83
CA PHE A 290 5.71 -14.54 -19.49
C PHE A 290 5.53 -15.77 -20.37
N HIS A 291 5.90 -15.69 -21.67
CA HIS A 291 5.78 -16.81 -22.60
C HIS A 291 6.99 -17.77 -22.55
N THR A 292 8.18 -17.26 -22.30
CA THR A 292 9.41 -18.08 -22.34
C THR A 292 9.76 -18.72 -21.00
N ASN A 293 9.45 -18.03 -19.90
CA ASN A 293 9.73 -18.53 -18.56
C ASN A 293 8.69 -18.04 -17.52
N PRO A 294 7.48 -18.61 -17.55
CA PRO A 294 6.38 -18.16 -16.70
C PRO A 294 6.64 -18.32 -15.18
N VAL A 295 7.68 -19.08 -14.78
CA VAL A 295 8.04 -19.26 -13.35
C VAL A 295 8.99 -18.18 -12.87
N SER A 296 9.79 -17.57 -13.75
CA SER A 296 10.82 -16.58 -13.40
C SER A 296 10.31 -15.13 -13.40
N ILE A 297 9.04 -14.92 -13.70
CA ILE A 297 8.40 -13.59 -13.62
C ILE A 297 7.95 -13.25 -12.17
N ALA A 298 8.38 -13.99 -11.18
CA ALA A 298 8.39 -13.50 -9.82
C ALA A 298 9.59 -12.56 -9.67
N PRO A 299 9.42 -11.24 -9.76
CA PRO A 299 10.54 -10.32 -9.83
C PRO A 299 11.15 -10.00 -8.48
N TYR A 300 10.88 -10.83 -7.48
CA TYR A 300 11.24 -10.47 -6.09
C TYR A 300 12.11 -11.49 -5.44
#